data_a1d9743cf66f7f1441f1c57a74f32640
#
_entry.id   a1d9743cf66f7f1441f1c57a74f32640
#
_cell.length_a   1.000
_cell.length_b   1.000
_cell.length_c   1.000
_cell.angle_alpha   90.00
_cell.angle_beta   90.00
_cell.angle_gamma   90.00
#
_symmetry.space_group_name_H-M   'P 1'
#
loop_
_entity.id
_entity.type
_entity.pdbx_description
1 polymer ?
#
loop_
_entity_poly.entity_id
_entity_poly.type
_entity_poly.pdbx_seq_one_letter_code
_entity_poly.pdbx_strand_id
1 'polypeptide(L)'
;MTGQLTLAPLFLMWVMLVTVGSPLILGGLKTLQRRPRLGLIVWFTLLLSAFLAGLALVELTFLFVLELWMQLSTTSAGLQNLAVVIFQSLAPWVLLAVGSGLLVLINARLEPLGQQAAQMKAALDSELPADFNFEGVPVSIVRVDFPLAFVARIAGKNRIVISSGAKSMLTDDELNAVLWHEIGHIWGGHNLLRRIAYLVKAVTPRLPVSQAMVANVELLCELEADGFAAKRAQASALALAREKFVF
;
A
#
# COMPACT_ATOMS: atom_id res chain seq x y z
N MET A 1 6.62 -3.02 -37.28
CA MET A 1 6.68 -4.33 -36.57
C MET A 1 7.90 -4.50 -35.65
N THR A 2 9.12 -4.19 -36.08
CA THR A 2 10.34 -4.46 -35.32
C THR A 2 10.44 -3.65 -34.00
N GLY A 3 9.90 -2.44 -33.94
CA GLY A 3 10.00 -1.58 -32.76
C GLY A 3 9.11 -1.98 -31.57
N GLN A 4 7.95 -2.60 -31.81
CA GLN A 4 7.03 -3.02 -30.72
C GLN A 4 7.50 -4.29 -30.03
N LEU A 5 8.07 -5.24 -30.79
CA LEU A 5 8.65 -6.47 -30.24
C LEU A 5 9.90 -6.24 -29.38
N THR A 6 10.64 -5.12 -29.60
CA THR A 6 11.80 -4.78 -28.78
C THR A 6 11.44 -4.15 -27.44
N LEU A 7 10.26 -3.57 -27.28
CA LEU A 7 9.82 -2.92 -26.03
C LEU A 7 9.31 -3.92 -24.99
N ALA A 8 8.66 -5.00 -25.42
CA ALA A 8 8.09 -5.98 -24.50
C ALA A 8 9.12 -6.61 -23.53
N PRO A 9 10.32 -7.06 -23.98
CA PRO A 9 11.33 -7.58 -23.06
C PRO A 9 11.87 -6.50 -22.10
N LEU A 10 11.93 -5.23 -22.50
CA LEU A 10 12.34 -4.14 -21.64
C LEU A 10 11.33 -3.91 -20.50
N PHE A 11 10.03 -3.89 -20.79
CA PHE A 11 8.99 -3.80 -19.76
C PHE A 11 8.99 -5.03 -18.85
N LEU A 12 9.15 -6.23 -19.41
CA LEU A 12 9.25 -7.45 -18.60
C LEU A 12 10.47 -7.39 -17.66
N MET A 13 11.62 -6.99 -18.19
CA MET A 13 12.84 -6.83 -17.39
C MET A 13 12.65 -5.79 -16.28
N TRP A 14 11.96 -4.67 -16.58
CA TRP A 14 11.66 -3.66 -15.57
C TRP A 14 10.75 -4.19 -14.46
N VAL A 15 9.66 -4.88 -14.82
CA VAL A 15 8.76 -5.52 -13.85
C VAL A 15 9.52 -6.51 -12.97
N MET A 16 10.38 -7.35 -13.56
CA MET A 16 11.21 -8.31 -12.82
C MET A 16 12.22 -7.59 -11.90
N LEU A 17 12.86 -6.53 -12.38
CA LEU A 17 13.79 -5.74 -11.58
C LEU A 17 13.07 -5.12 -10.37
N VAL A 18 11.88 -4.56 -10.55
CA VAL A 18 11.13 -3.97 -9.44
C VAL A 18 10.62 -5.04 -8.49
N THR A 19 10.08 -6.14 -8.98
CA THR A 19 9.46 -7.17 -8.11
C THR A 19 10.46 -7.99 -7.32
N VAL A 20 11.66 -8.22 -7.85
CA VAL A 20 12.70 -9.03 -7.24
C VAL A 20 13.87 -8.17 -6.74
N GLY A 21 14.30 -7.19 -7.52
CA GLY A 21 15.47 -6.36 -7.22
C GLY A 21 15.21 -5.28 -6.18
N SER A 22 14.03 -4.63 -6.20
CA SER A 22 13.76 -3.53 -5.27
C SER A 22 13.83 -3.92 -3.79
N PRO A 23 13.34 -5.10 -3.33
CA PRO A 23 13.49 -5.53 -1.95
C PRO A 23 14.94 -5.66 -1.51
N LEU A 24 15.80 -6.18 -2.40
CA LEU A 24 17.21 -6.41 -2.12
C LEU A 24 18.00 -5.09 -2.05
N ILE A 25 17.66 -4.15 -2.93
CA ILE A 25 18.37 -2.86 -3.03
C ILE A 25 17.85 -1.87 -1.98
N LEU A 26 16.53 -1.68 -1.91
CA LEU A 26 15.93 -0.62 -1.09
C LEU A 26 15.77 -0.99 0.38
N GLY A 27 15.56 -2.28 0.70
CA GLY A 27 15.30 -2.71 2.07
C GLY A 27 16.44 -2.45 3.05
N GLY A 28 17.68 -2.32 2.57
CA GLY A 28 18.86 -2.04 3.38
C GLY A 28 19.39 -0.61 3.32
N LEU A 29 18.77 0.29 2.52
CA LEU A 29 19.29 1.64 2.30
C LEU A 29 19.04 2.58 3.49
N LYS A 30 20.03 2.71 4.39
CA LYS A 30 19.99 3.67 5.50
C LYS A 30 19.71 5.13 5.06
N THR A 31 20.05 5.48 3.81
CA THR A 31 19.76 6.80 3.24
C THR A 31 18.28 7.10 3.16
N LEU A 32 17.45 6.09 2.83
CA LEU A 32 15.99 6.23 2.78
C LEU A 32 15.39 6.35 4.19
N GLN A 33 15.97 5.66 5.17
CA GLN A 33 15.56 5.78 6.58
C GLN A 33 15.87 7.18 7.15
N ARG A 34 16.99 7.80 6.72
CA ARG A 34 17.33 9.18 7.10
C ARG A 34 16.42 10.24 6.45
N ARG A 35 15.77 9.89 5.33
CA ARG A 35 14.82 10.74 4.61
C ARG A 35 13.55 9.95 4.33
N PRO A 36 12.73 9.66 5.36
CA PRO A 36 11.63 8.69 5.27
C PRO A 36 10.60 9.06 4.20
N ARG A 37 10.28 10.36 4.06
CA ARG A 37 9.37 10.84 3.01
C ARG A 37 9.87 10.52 1.60
N LEU A 38 11.17 10.68 1.37
CA LEU A 38 11.78 10.30 0.09
C LEU A 38 11.72 8.78 -0.12
N GLY A 39 11.95 8.01 0.94
CA GLY A 39 11.81 6.55 0.91
C GLY A 39 10.40 6.11 0.50
N LEU A 40 9.36 6.72 1.08
CA LEU A 40 7.96 6.47 0.72
C LEU A 40 7.70 6.80 -0.76
N ILE A 41 8.14 7.98 -1.23
CA ILE A 41 7.99 8.37 -2.64
C ILE A 41 8.66 7.36 -3.57
N VAL A 42 9.89 6.93 -3.27
CA VAL A 42 10.62 5.94 -4.09
C VAL A 42 9.86 4.62 -4.16
N TRP A 43 9.39 4.06 -3.03
CA TRP A 43 8.65 2.81 -3.02
C TRP A 43 7.37 2.88 -3.86
N PHE A 44 6.57 3.95 -3.68
CA PHE A 44 5.31 4.09 -4.41
C PHE A 44 5.52 4.40 -5.90
N THR A 45 6.55 5.17 -6.25
CA THR A 45 6.90 5.46 -7.66
C THR A 45 7.35 4.18 -8.38
N LEU A 46 8.19 3.36 -7.74
CA LEU A 46 8.61 2.08 -8.32
C LEU A 46 7.42 1.13 -8.51
N LEU A 47 6.55 1.01 -7.51
CA LEU A 47 5.34 0.19 -7.62
C LEU A 47 4.46 0.67 -8.79
N LEU A 48 4.20 1.98 -8.88
CA LEU A 48 3.40 2.56 -9.95
C LEU A 48 4.04 2.32 -11.32
N SER A 49 5.36 2.50 -11.44
CA SER A 49 6.09 2.28 -12.69
C SER A 49 6.04 0.80 -13.14
N ALA A 50 6.16 -0.13 -12.20
CA ALA A 50 6.02 -1.57 -12.50
C ALA A 50 4.59 -1.94 -12.91
N PHE A 51 3.59 -1.35 -12.27
CA PHE A 51 2.19 -1.53 -12.64
C PHE A 51 1.91 -1.01 -14.05
N LEU A 52 2.36 0.20 -14.37
CA LEU A 52 2.22 0.77 -15.73
C LEU A 52 2.97 -0.05 -16.79
N ALA A 53 4.18 -0.53 -16.48
CA ALA A 53 4.92 -1.42 -17.37
C ALA A 53 4.18 -2.76 -17.60
N GLY A 54 3.55 -3.31 -16.54
CA GLY A 54 2.69 -4.50 -16.66
C GLY A 54 1.48 -4.27 -17.54
N LEU A 55 0.80 -3.13 -17.42
CA LEU A 55 -0.31 -2.75 -18.29
C LEU A 55 0.15 -2.61 -19.75
N ALA A 56 1.29 -1.95 -19.98
CA ALA A 56 1.87 -1.82 -21.33
C ALA A 56 2.20 -3.18 -21.95
N LEU A 57 2.70 -4.14 -21.15
CA LEU A 57 2.92 -5.52 -21.63
C LEU A 57 1.63 -6.20 -22.07
N VAL A 58 0.55 -6.06 -21.30
CA VAL A 58 -0.77 -6.61 -21.65
C VAL A 58 -1.28 -5.99 -22.95
N GLU A 59 -1.17 -4.67 -23.08
CA GLU A 59 -1.58 -3.95 -24.30
C GLU A 59 -0.78 -4.38 -25.53
N LEU A 60 0.56 -4.42 -25.42
CA LEU A 60 1.43 -4.87 -26.53
C LEU A 60 1.13 -6.32 -26.93
N THR A 61 0.87 -7.19 -25.95
CA THR A 61 0.50 -8.58 -26.24
C THR A 61 -0.84 -8.66 -26.97
N PHE A 62 -1.82 -7.86 -26.54
CA PHE A 62 -3.12 -7.80 -27.20
C PHE A 62 -3.01 -7.29 -28.64
N LEU A 63 -2.28 -6.21 -28.88
CA LEU A 63 -2.06 -5.67 -30.22
C LEU A 63 -1.32 -6.64 -31.13
N PHE A 64 -0.32 -7.35 -30.59
CA PHE A 64 0.40 -8.38 -31.33
C PHE A 64 -0.52 -9.54 -31.73
N VAL A 65 -1.35 -10.04 -30.83
CA VAL A 65 -2.32 -11.11 -31.12
C VAL A 65 -3.34 -10.66 -32.14
N LEU A 66 -3.83 -9.40 -32.05
CA LEU A 66 -4.78 -8.83 -33.01
C LEU A 66 -4.16 -8.71 -34.42
N GLU A 67 -2.93 -8.22 -34.52
CA GLU A 67 -2.22 -8.10 -35.79
C GLU A 67 -1.97 -9.46 -36.41
N LEU A 68 -1.53 -10.43 -35.64
CA LEU A 68 -1.35 -11.82 -36.09
C LEU A 68 -2.66 -12.42 -36.61
N TRP A 69 -3.77 -12.17 -35.90
CA TRP A 69 -5.10 -12.61 -36.29
C TRP A 69 -5.54 -11.99 -37.62
N MET A 70 -5.33 -10.69 -37.82
CA MET A 70 -5.63 -10.01 -39.09
C MET A 70 -4.81 -10.58 -40.27
N GLN A 71 -3.51 -10.82 -40.07
CA GLN A 71 -2.64 -11.37 -41.11
C GLN A 71 -3.06 -12.76 -41.52
N LEU A 72 -3.47 -13.61 -40.58
CA LEU A 72 -3.84 -15.00 -40.86
C LEU A 72 -5.26 -15.13 -41.43
N SER A 73 -6.17 -14.24 -41.11
CA SER A 73 -7.53 -14.21 -41.66
C SER A 73 -7.56 -13.83 -43.16
N THR A 74 -6.49 -13.19 -43.65
CA THR A 74 -6.36 -12.81 -45.09
C THR A 74 -5.68 -13.88 -45.95
N THR A 75 -5.09 -14.92 -45.34
CA THR A 75 -4.36 -15.96 -46.06
C THR A 75 -5.24 -17.19 -46.25
N SER A 76 -5.71 -17.42 -47.48
CA SER A 76 -6.48 -18.61 -47.86
C SER A 76 -5.59 -19.86 -47.97
N ALA A 77 -5.28 -20.50 -46.86
CA ALA A 77 -4.45 -21.69 -46.84
C ALA A 77 -4.98 -22.76 -45.90
N GLY A 78 -4.93 -23.99 -46.35
CA GLY A 78 -5.51 -25.21 -45.86
C GLY A 78 -5.48 -25.57 -44.39
N LEU A 79 -5.83 -26.82 -44.05
CA LEU A 79 -6.04 -27.40 -42.71
C LEU A 79 -4.95 -27.08 -41.63
N GLN A 80 -3.71 -26.78 -42.07
CA GLN A 80 -2.64 -26.38 -41.17
C GLN A 80 -2.90 -25.01 -40.49
N ASN A 81 -3.68 -24.14 -41.13
CA ASN A 81 -4.05 -22.85 -40.58
C ASN A 81 -5.27 -22.93 -39.62
N LEU A 82 -6.03 -24.03 -39.67
CA LEU A 82 -7.20 -24.20 -38.82
C LEU A 82 -6.81 -24.20 -37.33
N ALA A 83 -5.73 -24.89 -36.94
CA ALA A 83 -5.23 -24.91 -35.57
C ALA A 83 -4.76 -23.53 -35.12
N VAL A 84 -4.14 -22.77 -36.00
CA VAL A 84 -3.69 -21.40 -35.72
C VAL A 84 -4.90 -20.46 -35.59
N VAL A 85 -5.90 -20.58 -36.46
CA VAL A 85 -7.15 -19.79 -36.37
C VAL A 85 -7.93 -20.11 -35.09
N ILE A 86 -8.03 -21.39 -34.69
CA ILE A 86 -8.67 -21.81 -33.46
C ILE A 86 -7.91 -21.23 -32.25
N PHE A 87 -6.59 -21.39 -32.23
CA PHE A 87 -5.78 -20.86 -31.11
C PHE A 87 -5.92 -19.34 -31.00
N GLN A 88 -5.94 -18.63 -32.10
CA GLN A 88 -6.06 -17.15 -32.11
C GLN A 88 -7.46 -16.66 -31.73
N SER A 89 -8.52 -17.38 -32.18
CA SER A 89 -9.88 -17.04 -31.75
C SER A 89 -10.10 -17.31 -30.25
N LEU A 90 -9.35 -18.27 -29.67
CA LEU A 90 -9.43 -18.58 -28.25
C LEU A 90 -8.55 -17.66 -27.36
N ALA A 91 -7.44 -17.14 -27.90
CA ALA A 91 -6.49 -16.34 -27.12
C ALA A 91 -7.13 -15.11 -26.43
N PRO A 92 -7.98 -14.29 -27.06
CA PRO A 92 -8.68 -13.19 -26.41
C PRO A 92 -9.58 -13.66 -25.26
N TRP A 93 -10.26 -14.78 -25.44
CA TRP A 93 -11.14 -15.35 -24.43
C TRP A 93 -10.38 -15.91 -23.24
N VAL A 94 -9.21 -16.51 -23.48
CA VAL A 94 -8.31 -16.95 -22.41
C VAL A 94 -7.78 -15.75 -21.63
N LEU A 95 -7.36 -14.67 -22.30
CA LEU A 95 -6.93 -13.43 -21.65
C LEU A 95 -8.04 -12.80 -20.82
N LEU A 96 -9.28 -12.73 -21.35
CA LEU A 96 -10.45 -12.26 -20.61
C LEU A 96 -10.77 -13.15 -19.41
N ALA A 97 -10.71 -14.47 -19.56
CA ALA A 97 -10.96 -15.42 -18.49
C ALA A 97 -9.90 -15.30 -17.39
N VAL A 98 -8.62 -15.18 -17.75
CA VAL A 98 -7.51 -14.96 -16.79
C VAL A 98 -7.67 -13.61 -16.10
N GLY A 99 -7.96 -12.54 -16.85
CA GLY A 99 -8.16 -11.21 -16.31
C GLY A 99 -9.36 -11.13 -15.36
N SER A 100 -10.50 -11.72 -15.75
CA SER A 100 -11.68 -11.78 -14.88
C SER A 100 -11.47 -12.67 -13.66
N GLY A 101 -10.81 -13.81 -13.81
CA GLY A 101 -10.42 -14.67 -12.69
C GLY A 101 -9.50 -13.96 -11.71
N LEU A 102 -8.55 -13.17 -12.20
CA LEU A 102 -7.68 -12.34 -11.37
C LEU A 102 -8.49 -11.27 -10.61
N LEU A 103 -9.42 -10.59 -11.29
CA LEU A 103 -10.31 -9.60 -10.66
C LEU A 103 -11.18 -10.23 -9.57
N VAL A 104 -11.74 -11.42 -9.81
CA VAL A 104 -12.52 -12.17 -8.81
C VAL A 104 -11.64 -12.54 -7.61
N LEU A 105 -10.42 -13.02 -7.85
CA LEU A 105 -9.48 -13.34 -6.78
C LEU A 105 -9.08 -12.09 -5.96
N ILE A 106 -8.83 -10.97 -6.63
CA ILE A 106 -8.57 -9.69 -5.97
C ILE A 106 -9.77 -9.30 -5.10
N ASN A 107 -10.98 -9.31 -5.67
CA ASN A 107 -12.19 -8.95 -4.94
C ASN A 107 -12.43 -9.88 -3.73
N ALA A 108 -12.30 -11.20 -3.91
CA ALA A 108 -12.44 -12.17 -2.83
C ALA A 108 -11.41 -12.00 -1.70
N ARG A 109 -10.23 -11.47 -2.01
CA ARG A 109 -9.20 -11.14 -1.00
C ARG A 109 -9.48 -9.83 -0.26
N LEU A 110 -10.12 -8.88 -0.93
CA LEU A 110 -10.40 -7.55 -0.39
C LEU A 110 -11.69 -7.50 0.42
N GLU A 111 -12.69 -8.28 0.05
CA GLU A 111 -14.01 -8.28 0.69
C GLU A 111 -13.96 -8.51 2.21
N PRO A 112 -13.25 -9.54 2.76
CA PRO A 112 -13.18 -9.75 4.21
C PRO A 112 -12.47 -8.61 4.93
N LEU A 113 -11.44 -7.99 4.30
CA LEU A 113 -10.76 -6.82 4.87
C LEU A 113 -11.68 -5.59 4.92
N GLY A 114 -12.50 -5.41 3.88
CA GLY A 114 -13.51 -4.35 3.83
C GLY A 114 -14.60 -4.53 4.88
N GLN A 115 -15.09 -5.76 5.07
CA GLN A 115 -16.12 -6.08 6.07
C GLN A 115 -15.59 -5.89 7.51
N GLN A 116 -14.40 -6.37 7.83
CA GLN A 116 -13.75 -6.16 9.13
C GLN A 116 -13.54 -4.67 9.43
N ALA A 117 -13.06 -3.92 8.45
CA ALA A 117 -12.89 -2.47 8.57
C ALA A 117 -14.22 -1.75 8.77
N ALA A 118 -15.30 -2.19 8.11
CA ALA A 118 -16.64 -1.62 8.25
C ALA A 118 -17.24 -1.92 9.62
N GLN A 119 -17.07 -3.15 10.13
CA GLN A 119 -17.54 -3.55 11.47
C GLN A 119 -16.79 -2.78 12.57
N MET A 120 -15.47 -2.69 12.48
CA MET A 120 -14.67 -1.91 13.42
C MET A 120 -15.04 -0.43 13.38
N LYS A 121 -15.27 0.12 12.18
CA LYS A 121 -15.73 1.49 12.02
C LYS A 121 -17.10 1.69 12.66
N ALA A 122 -18.07 0.81 12.45
CA ALA A 122 -19.40 0.92 13.02
C ALA A 122 -19.37 0.86 14.56
N ALA A 123 -18.52 0.01 15.13
CA ALA A 123 -18.31 -0.07 16.57
C ALA A 123 -17.69 1.22 17.16
N LEU A 124 -16.75 1.83 16.43
CA LEU A 124 -16.10 3.08 16.85
C LEU A 124 -16.97 4.34 16.59
N ASP A 125 -17.77 4.36 15.52
CA ASP A 125 -18.62 5.51 15.17
C ASP A 125 -19.76 5.75 16.18
N SER A 126 -20.20 4.72 16.91
CA SER A 126 -21.38 4.78 17.79
C SER A 126 -21.10 5.26 19.22
N GLU A 127 -19.83 5.27 19.71
CA GLU A 127 -19.58 5.33 21.16
C GLU A 127 -18.46 6.24 21.64
N LEU A 128 -17.74 6.93 20.77
CA LEU A 128 -16.58 7.73 21.22
C LEU A 128 -16.81 9.24 21.07
N PRO A 129 -17.24 9.96 22.15
CA PRO A 129 -17.19 11.42 22.16
C PRO A 129 -15.75 11.94 22.09
N ALA A 130 -15.58 13.16 21.61
CA ALA A 130 -14.29 13.84 21.74
C ALA A 130 -14.19 14.45 23.13
N ASP A 131 -13.15 14.11 23.88
CA ASP A 131 -12.90 14.65 25.22
C ASP A 131 -12.23 16.03 25.16
N PHE A 132 -11.35 16.23 24.16
CA PHE A 132 -10.70 17.51 23.89
C PHE A 132 -10.21 17.62 22.45
N ASN A 133 -9.72 18.79 22.04
CA ASN A 133 -9.09 19.02 20.75
C ASN A 133 -7.60 19.29 20.92
N PHE A 134 -6.78 18.68 20.08
CA PHE A 134 -5.35 18.97 19.99
C PHE A 134 -5.01 19.40 18.56
N GLU A 135 -4.57 20.65 18.39
CA GLU A 135 -4.23 21.24 17.08
C GLU A 135 -5.33 21.05 16.01
N GLY A 136 -6.59 21.19 16.42
CA GLY A 136 -7.74 21.04 15.52
C GLY A 136 -8.16 19.59 15.25
N VAL A 137 -7.47 18.61 15.84
CA VAL A 137 -7.81 17.19 15.74
C VAL A 137 -8.53 16.77 17.03
N PRO A 138 -9.74 16.20 16.96
CA PRO A 138 -10.44 15.70 18.13
C PRO A 138 -9.71 14.50 18.73
N VAL A 139 -9.58 14.48 20.04
CA VAL A 139 -8.96 13.41 20.82
C VAL A 139 -10.04 12.75 21.68
N SER A 140 -10.09 11.43 21.68
CA SER A 140 -10.99 10.63 22.53
C SER A 140 -10.19 9.75 23.48
N ILE A 141 -10.65 9.67 24.72
CA ILE A 141 -10.03 8.84 25.76
C ILE A 141 -10.88 7.57 25.94
N VAL A 142 -10.29 6.42 25.69
CA VAL A 142 -10.94 5.12 25.92
C VAL A 142 -10.52 4.56 27.28
N ARG A 143 -11.45 3.95 27.99
CA ARG A 143 -11.21 3.35 29.31
C ARG A 143 -10.54 1.99 29.16
N VAL A 144 -9.24 2.00 28.99
CA VAL A 144 -8.38 0.82 28.85
C VAL A 144 -7.11 1.05 29.66
N ASP A 145 -6.72 0.10 30.50
CA ASP A 145 -5.63 0.26 31.46
C ASP A 145 -4.24 0.13 30.85
N PHE A 146 -4.08 -0.56 29.69
CA PHE A 146 -2.80 -0.60 28.99
C PHE A 146 -2.57 0.63 28.11
N PRO A 147 -1.33 1.09 27.94
CA PRO A 147 -1.03 2.28 27.16
C PRO A 147 -1.31 2.04 25.68
N LEU A 148 -2.15 2.89 25.09
CA LEU A 148 -2.54 2.85 23.71
C LEU A 148 -2.73 4.26 23.17
N ALA A 149 -2.18 4.55 21.99
CA ALA A 149 -2.45 5.75 21.22
C ALA A 149 -2.47 5.39 19.73
N PHE A 150 -3.43 5.91 18.99
CA PHE A 150 -3.52 5.70 17.54
C PHE A 150 -4.47 6.67 16.85
N VAL A 151 -4.33 6.82 15.54
CA VAL A 151 -5.25 7.59 14.72
C VAL A 151 -6.34 6.69 14.15
N ALA A 152 -7.60 7.00 14.44
CA ALA A 152 -8.77 6.40 13.82
C ALA A 152 -9.47 7.40 12.89
N ARG A 153 -10.24 6.90 11.93
CA ARG A 153 -11.14 7.72 11.10
C ARG A 153 -12.59 7.44 11.51
N ILE A 154 -13.15 8.34 12.32
CA ILE A 154 -14.47 8.23 12.92
C ILE A 154 -15.38 9.27 12.27
N ALA A 155 -16.56 8.87 11.80
CA ALA A 155 -17.51 9.74 11.07
C ALA A 155 -16.86 10.53 9.92
N GLY A 156 -15.91 9.91 9.20
CA GLY A 156 -15.20 10.53 8.08
C GLY A 156 -14.09 11.52 8.46
N LYS A 157 -13.89 11.82 9.75
CA LYS A 157 -12.85 12.72 10.27
C LYS A 157 -11.75 11.94 10.98
N ASN A 158 -10.52 12.43 10.88
CA ASN A 158 -9.42 11.87 11.66
C ASN A 158 -9.61 12.23 13.14
N ARG A 159 -9.34 11.27 14.01
CA ARG A 159 -9.43 11.38 15.46
C ARG A 159 -8.28 10.64 16.11
N ILE A 160 -7.67 11.23 17.10
CA ILE A 160 -6.67 10.55 17.93
C ILE A 160 -7.42 9.85 19.07
N VAL A 161 -7.12 8.58 19.27
CA VAL A 161 -7.66 7.77 20.38
C VAL A 161 -6.53 7.44 21.33
N ILE A 162 -6.71 7.75 22.62
CA ILE A 162 -5.73 7.50 23.68
C ILE A 162 -6.41 6.67 24.76
N SER A 163 -5.70 5.73 25.38
CA SER A 163 -6.21 5.01 26.53
C SER A 163 -6.06 5.80 27.84
N SER A 164 -6.92 5.50 28.82
CA SER A 164 -6.75 6.00 30.20
C SER A 164 -5.41 5.56 30.79
N GLY A 165 -4.94 4.34 30.45
CA GLY A 165 -3.63 3.84 30.85
C GLY A 165 -2.49 4.71 30.30
N ALA A 166 -2.50 5.05 29.01
CA ALA A 166 -1.51 5.95 28.44
C ALA A 166 -1.52 7.32 29.13
N LYS A 167 -2.72 7.90 29.32
CA LYS A 167 -2.86 9.21 29.99
C LYS A 167 -2.35 9.21 31.42
N SER A 168 -2.50 8.13 32.19
CA SER A 168 -2.04 8.03 33.59
C SER A 168 -0.54 7.77 33.72
N MET A 169 0.08 7.13 32.71
CA MET A 169 1.51 6.76 32.73
C MET A 169 2.43 7.83 32.17
N LEU A 170 1.91 8.69 31.30
CA LEU A 170 2.69 9.73 30.63
C LEU A 170 2.66 11.03 31.41
N THR A 171 3.79 11.72 31.43
CA THR A 171 3.84 13.14 31.84
C THR A 171 3.20 14.01 30.74
N ASP A 172 2.90 15.26 31.03
CA ASP A 172 2.31 16.20 30.08
C ASP A 172 3.20 16.40 28.85
N ASP A 173 4.53 16.45 28.99
CA ASP A 173 5.48 16.57 27.91
C ASP A 173 5.52 15.29 27.04
N GLU A 174 5.48 14.12 27.67
CA GLU A 174 5.43 12.83 26.97
C GLU A 174 4.12 12.67 26.19
N LEU A 175 2.98 13.02 26.82
CA LEU A 175 1.68 13.00 26.17
C LEU A 175 1.63 13.97 24.99
N ASN A 176 2.15 15.17 25.14
CA ASN A 176 2.28 16.15 24.06
C ASN A 176 3.12 15.60 22.90
N ALA A 177 4.23 14.93 23.19
CA ALA A 177 5.08 14.31 22.16
C ALA A 177 4.37 13.17 21.41
N VAL A 178 3.59 12.32 22.12
CA VAL A 178 2.77 11.27 21.52
C VAL A 178 1.67 11.88 20.64
N LEU A 179 0.99 12.93 21.10
CA LEU A 179 -0.04 13.60 20.29
C LEU A 179 0.54 14.19 19.00
N TRP A 180 1.73 14.80 19.05
CA TRP A 180 2.41 15.28 17.84
C TRP A 180 2.85 14.15 16.90
N HIS A 181 3.23 12.99 17.45
CA HIS A 181 3.51 11.79 16.64
C HIS A 181 2.25 11.32 15.90
N GLU A 182 1.11 11.23 16.59
CA GLU A 182 -0.16 10.85 15.97
C GLU A 182 -0.63 11.86 14.90
N ILE A 183 -0.43 13.16 15.14
CA ILE A 183 -0.65 14.19 14.11
C ILE A 183 0.29 13.97 12.92
N GLY A 184 1.53 13.54 13.13
CA GLY A 184 2.46 13.17 12.07
C GLY A 184 1.88 12.12 11.14
N HIS A 185 1.20 11.10 11.68
CA HIS A 185 0.50 10.10 10.86
C HIS A 185 -0.66 10.68 10.05
N ILE A 186 -1.38 11.64 10.59
CA ILE A 186 -2.48 12.32 9.87
C ILE A 186 -1.93 13.16 8.72
N TRP A 187 -0.95 14.00 8.98
CA TRP A 187 -0.36 14.92 7.98
C TRP A 187 0.44 14.18 6.90
N GLY A 188 1.12 13.10 7.27
CA GLY A 188 1.82 12.23 6.33
C GLY A 188 0.89 11.37 5.47
N GLY A 189 -0.41 11.30 5.80
CA GLY A 189 -1.35 10.41 5.09
C GLY A 189 -1.03 8.91 5.27
N HIS A 190 -0.35 8.55 6.36
CA HIS A 190 0.23 7.24 6.59
C HIS A 190 -0.81 6.11 6.54
N ASN A 191 -2.04 6.36 7.01
CA ASN A 191 -3.13 5.39 6.95
C ASN A 191 -3.44 4.96 5.50
N LEU A 192 -3.41 5.89 4.55
CA LEU A 192 -3.63 5.58 3.12
C LEU A 192 -2.44 4.78 2.56
N LEU A 193 -1.22 5.21 2.85
CA LEU A 193 0.00 4.54 2.38
C LEU A 193 0.09 3.10 2.88
N ARG A 194 -0.16 2.88 4.17
CA ARG A 194 -0.24 1.53 4.77
C ARG A 194 -1.33 0.68 4.12
N ARG A 195 -2.53 1.25 3.92
CA ARG A 195 -3.64 0.52 3.25
C ARG A 195 -3.26 0.08 1.85
N ILE A 196 -2.60 0.93 1.05
CA ILE A 196 -2.12 0.55 -0.29
C ILE A 196 -1.06 -0.56 -0.19
N ALA A 197 -0.10 -0.47 0.73
CA ALA A 197 0.90 -1.51 0.93
C ALA A 197 0.28 -2.86 1.33
N TYR A 198 -0.68 -2.86 2.26
CA TYR A 198 -1.42 -4.05 2.65
C TYR A 198 -2.28 -4.62 1.52
N LEU A 199 -2.89 -3.75 0.69
CA LEU A 199 -3.63 -4.15 -0.49
C LEU A 199 -2.73 -4.90 -1.48
N VAL A 200 -1.56 -4.33 -1.79
CA VAL A 200 -0.55 -4.97 -2.64
C VAL A 200 -0.16 -6.33 -2.08
N LYS A 201 0.10 -6.43 -0.77
CA LYS A 201 0.41 -7.70 -0.11
C LYS A 201 -0.75 -8.70 -0.18
N ALA A 202 -1.99 -8.25 -0.04
CA ALA A 202 -3.17 -9.13 -0.12
C ALA A 202 -3.35 -9.72 -1.52
N VAL A 203 -3.09 -8.90 -2.56
CA VAL A 203 -3.18 -9.33 -3.97
C VAL A 203 -1.99 -10.19 -4.37
N THR A 204 -0.79 -9.88 -3.89
CA THR A 204 0.46 -10.55 -4.28
C THR A 204 1.25 -11.09 -3.07
N PRO A 205 0.65 -11.98 -2.24
CA PRO A 205 1.22 -12.37 -0.94
C PRO A 205 2.56 -13.11 -1.03
N ARG A 206 2.85 -13.71 -2.19
CA ARG A 206 4.08 -14.50 -2.41
C ARG A 206 5.21 -13.71 -3.05
N LEU A 207 4.95 -12.49 -3.52
CA LEU A 207 6.01 -11.66 -4.14
C LEU A 207 6.90 -11.04 -3.04
N PRO A 208 8.23 -11.13 -3.17
CA PRO A 208 9.15 -10.53 -2.21
C PRO A 208 8.93 -9.01 -2.04
N VAL A 209 8.62 -8.32 -3.15
CA VAL A 209 8.37 -6.86 -3.13
C VAL A 209 7.19 -6.48 -2.24
N SER A 210 6.11 -7.26 -2.21
CA SER A 210 4.92 -6.93 -1.43
C SER A 210 5.17 -7.05 0.09
N GLN A 211 5.95 -8.04 0.50
CA GLN A 211 6.34 -8.21 1.90
C GLN A 211 7.31 -7.11 2.33
N ALA A 212 8.35 -6.86 1.53
CA ALA A 212 9.32 -5.81 1.78
C ALA A 212 8.66 -4.42 1.78
N MET A 213 7.71 -4.16 0.88
CA MET A 213 6.97 -2.91 0.84
C MET A 213 6.21 -2.64 2.14
N VAL A 214 5.45 -3.62 2.65
CA VAL A 214 4.73 -3.42 3.93
C VAL A 214 5.70 -3.07 5.04
N ALA A 215 6.76 -3.86 5.25
CA ALA A 215 7.72 -3.64 6.31
C ALA A 215 8.42 -2.27 6.20
N ASN A 216 8.82 -1.88 4.97
CA ASN A 216 9.48 -0.58 4.77
C ASN A 216 8.51 0.60 4.88
N VAL A 217 7.28 0.49 4.37
CA VAL A 217 6.27 1.55 4.50
C VAL A 217 5.91 1.77 5.96
N GLU A 218 5.73 0.71 6.77
CA GLU A 218 5.51 0.82 8.21
C GLU A 218 6.67 1.55 8.89
N LEU A 219 7.91 1.09 8.68
CA LEU A 219 9.10 1.71 9.26
C LEU A 219 9.24 3.19 8.86
N LEU A 220 9.07 3.50 7.58
CA LEU A 220 9.24 4.86 7.06
C LEU A 220 8.13 5.80 7.56
N CYS A 221 6.90 5.33 7.71
CA CYS A 221 5.80 6.08 8.31
C CYS A 221 6.09 6.41 9.78
N GLU A 222 6.63 5.45 10.55
CA GLU A 222 7.04 5.70 11.94
C GLU A 222 8.16 6.74 12.02
N LEU A 223 9.21 6.58 11.21
CA LEU A 223 10.33 7.53 11.18
C LEU A 223 9.91 8.94 10.74
N GLU A 224 8.94 9.06 9.82
CA GLU A 224 8.40 10.36 9.41
C GLU A 224 7.58 11.01 10.54
N ALA A 225 6.72 10.24 11.21
CA ALA A 225 5.93 10.71 12.35
C ALA A 225 6.83 11.14 13.52
N ASP A 226 7.90 10.38 13.80
CA ASP A 226 8.91 10.74 14.78
C ASP A 226 9.61 12.05 14.45
N GLY A 227 10.06 12.18 13.21
CA GLY A 227 10.70 13.40 12.76
C GLY A 227 9.76 14.60 12.76
N PHE A 228 8.45 14.38 12.64
CA PHE A 228 7.43 15.40 12.75
C PHE A 228 7.22 15.83 14.22
N ALA A 229 7.13 14.87 15.13
CA ALA A 229 7.00 15.12 16.57
C ALA A 229 8.24 15.79 17.16
N ALA A 230 9.44 15.33 16.80
CA ALA A 230 10.71 15.88 17.29
C ALA A 230 10.94 17.36 16.94
N LYS A 231 10.25 17.88 15.95
CA LYS A 231 10.29 19.31 15.57
C LYS A 231 9.32 20.18 16.42
N ARG A 232 8.37 19.57 17.15
CA ARG A 232 7.27 20.27 17.86
C ARG A 232 7.22 19.98 19.34
N ALA A 233 7.76 18.84 19.74
CA ALA A 233 7.90 18.44 21.12
C ALA A 233 9.37 18.13 21.43
N GLN A 234 9.69 17.94 22.71
CA GLN A 234 11.03 17.53 23.11
C GLN A 234 11.31 16.10 22.60
N ALA A 235 12.38 15.89 21.85
CA ALA A 235 12.75 14.58 21.31
C ALA A 235 12.99 13.53 22.42
N SER A 236 13.49 13.95 23.58
CA SER A 236 13.65 13.10 24.77
C SER A 236 12.32 12.61 25.33
N ALA A 237 11.27 13.46 25.33
CA ALA A 237 9.96 13.09 25.82
C ALA A 237 9.31 11.98 24.96
N LEU A 238 9.46 12.02 23.62
CA LEU A 238 8.99 10.95 22.75
C LEU A 238 9.73 9.64 23.00
N ALA A 239 11.04 9.67 23.21
CA ALA A 239 11.83 8.47 23.53
C ALA A 239 11.38 7.84 24.86
N LEU A 240 11.19 8.66 25.92
CA LEU A 240 10.71 8.21 27.23
C LEU A 240 9.27 7.66 27.13
N ALA A 241 8.39 8.33 26.37
CA ALA A 241 7.04 7.82 26.13
C ALA A 241 7.07 6.43 25.51
N ARG A 242 7.93 6.19 24.52
CA ARG A 242 8.07 4.87 23.85
C ARG A 242 8.50 3.75 24.78
N GLU A 243 9.35 4.02 25.76
CA GLU A 243 9.73 3.01 26.76
C GLU A 243 8.55 2.56 27.61
N LYS A 244 7.53 3.41 27.77
CA LYS A 244 6.30 3.11 28.52
C LYS A 244 5.23 2.42 27.67
N PHE A 245 5.28 2.56 26.34
CA PHE A 245 4.44 1.84 25.40
C PHE A 245 5.12 0.51 25.08
N VAL A 246 4.52 -0.59 25.51
CA VAL A 246 4.90 -1.93 25.02
C VAL A 246 4.27 -2.08 23.63
N PHE A 247 5.07 -1.91 22.60
CA PHE A 247 4.68 -2.14 21.21
C PHE A 247 4.89 -3.59 20.82
#